data_651851b9f0a1b86b929f8611e0d041ed
#
_entry.id   651851b9f0a1b86b929f8611e0d041ed
#
_cell.length_a   1.000
_cell.length_b   1.000
_cell.length_c   1.000
_cell.angle_alpha   90.00
_cell.angle_beta   90.00
_cell.angle_gamma   90.00
#
_symmetry.space_group_name_H-M   'P 1'
#
loop_
_entity.id
_entity.type
_entity.pdbx_description
1 polymer ?
#
loop_
_entity_poly.entity_id
_entity_poly.type
_entity_poly.pdbx_seq_one_letter_code
_entity_poly.pdbx_strand_id
1 'polypeptide(L)'
;MGAQNKVVDIESRNKELISFSQKEIETIKRTVASDANTDELRMFLHIAKTYGLDPFNKEIFFWKIKGKPTIMTSRDGYLKIADRHEEYNGLVSDVVRENDKFRRKAQGIDHEYGTNRGDIIGAYALVYRKDREYPVYVFAPFQEYFAGTRVWS
;
A
#
# COMPACT_ATOMS: atom_id res chain seq x y z
N MET A 1 -10.06 -39.78 4.76
CA MET A 1 -10.77 -38.51 4.66
C MET A 1 -10.02 -37.64 3.67
N GLY A 2 -10.57 -37.49 2.47
CA GLY A 2 -9.90 -36.84 1.36
C GLY A 2 -9.86 -35.32 1.55
N ALA A 3 -8.68 -34.77 1.50
CA ALA A 3 -8.51 -33.34 1.27
C ALA A 3 -9.02 -33.01 -0.13
N GLN A 4 -10.18 -32.36 -0.21
CA GLN A 4 -10.65 -31.79 -1.47
C GLN A 4 -9.70 -30.67 -1.84
N ASN A 5 -8.85 -30.94 -2.82
CA ASN A 5 -8.07 -29.95 -3.52
C ASN A 5 -9.06 -28.99 -4.21
N LYS A 6 -9.33 -27.84 -3.59
CA LYS A 6 -10.12 -26.78 -4.19
C LYS A 6 -9.32 -26.28 -5.39
N VAL A 7 -9.64 -26.77 -6.57
CA VAL A 7 -9.15 -26.21 -7.83
C VAL A 7 -9.64 -24.76 -7.83
N VAL A 8 -8.70 -23.85 -7.57
CA VAL A 8 -8.99 -22.42 -7.64
C VAL A 8 -9.16 -22.11 -9.12
N ASP A 9 -10.39 -21.80 -9.50
CA ASP A 9 -10.76 -21.42 -10.86
C ASP A 9 -9.90 -20.23 -11.32
N ILE A 10 -9.05 -20.48 -12.30
CA ILE A 10 -8.12 -19.48 -12.85
C ILE A 10 -8.91 -18.38 -13.57
N GLU A 11 -10.12 -18.66 -14.06
CA GLU A 11 -10.97 -17.68 -14.73
C GLU A 11 -11.53 -16.63 -13.73
N SER A 12 -11.69 -16.96 -12.46
CA SER A 12 -12.12 -16.00 -11.43
C SER A 12 -11.05 -14.99 -11.05
N ARG A 13 -9.77 -15.25 -11.38
CA ARG A 13 -8.65 -14.34 -11.11
C ARG A 13 -8.52 -13.20 -12.12
N ASN A 14 -9.17 -13.29 -13.27
CA ASN A 14 -9.06 -12.28 -14.34
C ASN A 14 -10.21 -11.28 -14.39
N LYS A 15 -11.08 -11.23 -13.38
CA LYS A 15 -12.15 -10.23 -13.34
C LYS A 15 -11.55 -8.87 -13.02
N GLU A 16 -11.54 -7.97 -14.00
CA GLU A 16 -11.19 -6.57 -13.77
C GLU A 16 -12.11 -5.96 -12.71
N LEU A 17 -11.53 -5.39 -11.67
CA LEU A 17 -12.26 -4.79 -10.55
C LEU A 17 -12.70 -3.35 -10.83
N ILE A 18 -12.12 -2.71 -11.83
CA ILE A 18 -12.45 -1.37 -12.34
C ILE A 18 -12.21 -1.33 -13.84
N SER A 19 -12.97 -0.52 -14.55
CA SER A 19 -12.79 -0.28 -15.98
C SER A 19 -12.67 1.23 -16.26
N PHE A 20 -12.02 1.59 -17.35
CA PHE A 20 -11.84 2.96 -17.78
C PHE A 20 -12.36 3.12 -19.21
N SER A 21 -13.19 4.15 -19.42
CA SER A 21 -13.61 4.58 -20.74
C SER A 21 -12.42 5.15 -21.54
N GLN A 22 -12.54 5.23 -22.85
CA GLN A 22 -11.51 5.83 -23.70
C GLN A 22 -11.13 7.25 -23.26
N LYS A 23 -12.13 8.05 -22.89
CA LYS A 23 -11.93 9.43 -22.42
C LYS A 23 -11.13 9.48 -21.09
N GLU A 24 -11.40 8.56 -20.18
CA GLU A 24 -10.65 8.45 -18.93
C GLU A 24 -9.20 8.00 -19.19
N ILE A 25 -8.98 7.04 -20.09
CA ILE A 25 -7.63 6.61 -20.50
C ILE A 25 -6.84 7.78 -21.07
N GLU A 26 -7.45 8.60 -21.95
CA GLU A 26 -6.83 9.80 -22.50
C GLU A 26 -6.52 10.83 -21.42
N THR A 27 -7.39 10.98 -20.43
CA THR A 27 -7.15 11.87 -19.29
C THR A 27 -6.02 11.36 -18.42
N ILE A 28 -5.99 10.05 -18.07
CA ILE A 28 -4.89 9.43 -17.34
C ILE A 28 -3.57 9.64 -18.07
N LYS A 29 -3.54 9.44 -19.40
CA LYS A 29 -2.36 9.66 -20.23
C LYS A 29 -1.85 11.10 -20.18
N ARG A 30 -2.73 12.09 -20.08
CA ARG A 30 -2.36 13.51 -20.03
C ARG A 30 -1.95 14.01 -18.65
N THR A 31 -2.41 13.34 -17.58
CA THR A 31 -2.30 13.86 -16.21
C THR A 31 -1.49 12.93 -15.30
N VAL A 32 -1.98 11.74 -15.06
CA VAL A 32 -1.41 10.81 -14.07
C VAL A 32 -0.18 10.08 -14.60
N ALA A 33 -0.17 9.73 -15.88
CA ALA A 33 0.88 8.97 -16.56
C ALA A 33 1.41 9.71 -17.79
N SER A 34 1.64 11.03 -17.67
CA SER A 34 2.04 11.91 -18.78
C SER A 34 3.33 11.46 -19.46
N ASP A 35 4.28 10.92 -18.71
CA ASP A 35 5.58 10.47 -19.21
C ASP A 35 5.57 9.02 -19.73
N ALA A 36 4.43 8.29 -19.58
CA ALA A 36 4.34 6.91 -20.00
C ALA A 36 4.29 6.80 -21.54
N ASN A 37 5.04 5.87 -22.10
CA ASN A 37 4.79 5.43 -23.47
C ASN A 37 3.55 4.52 -23.53
N THR A 38 3.19 4.05 -24.73
CA THR A 38 1.99 3.25 -24.95
C THR A 38 1.98 1.93 -24.16
N ASP A 39 3.11 1.24 -24.10
CA ASP A 39 3.21 -0.05 -23.41
C ASP A 39 3.25 0.14 -21.88
N GLU A 40 3.94 1.16 -21.42
CA GLU A 40 3.96 1.55 -20.01
C GLU A 40 2.57 1.95 -19.52
N LEU A 41 1.80 2.70 -20.33
CA LEU A 41 0.42 3.05 -20.03
C LEU A 41 -0.47 1.80 -19.97
N ARG A 42 -0.32 0.87 -20.91
CA ARG A 42 -1.05 -0.41 -20.89
C ARG A 42 -0.74 -1.21 -19.63
N MET A 43 0.54 -1.30 -19.24
CA MET A 43 0.95 -1.98 -18.01
C MET A 43 0.34 -1.31 -16.77
N PHE A 44 0.39 0.01 -16.69
CA PHE A 44 -0.19 0.79 -15.60
C PHE A 44 -1.70 0.54 -15.47
N LEU A 45 -2.44 0.63 -16.59
CA LEU A 45 -3.89 0.39 -16.63
C LEU A 45 -4.23 -1.07 -16.29
N HIS A 46 -3.40 -2.03 -16.74
CA HIS A 46 -3.60 -3.45 -16.40
C HIS A 46 -3.51 -3.66 -14.89
N ILE A 47 -2.49 -3.13 -14.23
CA ILE A 47 -2.33 -3.21 -12.77
C ILE A 47 -3.49 -2.53 -12.06
N ALA A 48 -3.86 -1.31 -12.47
CA ALA A 48 -4.98 -0.57 -11.89
C ALA A 48 -6.29 -1.38 -11.97
N LYS A 49 -6.61 -1.96 -13.12
CA LYS A 49 -7.80 -2.78 -13.33
C LYS A 49 -7.77 -4.08 -12.52
N THR A 50 -6.64 -4.79 -12.51
CA THR A 50 -6.50 -6.07 -11.79
C THR A 50 -6.70 -5.90 -10.30
N TYR A 51 -6.15 -4.84 -9.71
CA TYR A 51 -6.26 -4.57 -8.28
C TYR A 51 -7.40 -3.60 -7.91
N GLY A 52 -8.15 -3.11 -8.90
CA GLY A 52 -9.26 -2.16 -8.70
C GLY A 52 -8.80 -0.86 -8.06
N LEU A 53 -7.66 -0.34 -8.50
CA LEU A 53 -7.06 0.90 -8.02
C LEU A 53 -7.40 2.05 -8.95
N ASP A 54 -7.93 3.13 -8.40
CA ASP A 54 -8.35 4.29 -9.17
C ASP A 54 -7.24 5.36 -9.20
N PRO A 55 -6.66 5.66 -10.38
CA PRO A 55 -5.64 6.70 -10.52
C PRO A 55 -6.17 8.10 -10.19
N PHE A 56 -7.45 8.39 -10.43
CA PHE A 56 -8.06 9.69 -10.12
C PHE A 56 -8.19 9.92 -8.62
N ASN A 57 -8.40 8.85 -7.85
CA ASN A 57 -8.41 8.87 -6.39
C ASN A 57 -7.01 8.74 -5.77
N LYS A 58 -5.96 8.81 -6.59
CA LYS A 58 -4.56 8.69 -6.14
C LYS A 58 -4.26 7.36 -5.42
N GLU A 59 -4.96 6.29 -5.79
CA GLU A 59 -4.74 4.95 -5.22
C GLU A 59 -3.54 4.24 -5.84
N ILE A 60 -3.14 4.66 -7.06
CA ILE A 60 -1.99 4.16 -7.81
C ILE A 60 -1.32 5.31 -8.57
N PHE A 61 0.00 5.29 -8.63
CA PHE A 61 0.82 6.31 -9.28
C PHE A 61 1.74 5.73 -10.34
N PHE A 62 2.04 6.54 -11.34
CA PHE A 62 3.06 6.28 -12.35
C PHE A 62 4.06 7.43 -12.40
N TRP A 63 5.34 7.12 -12.44
CA TRP A 63 6.40 8.06 -12.78
C TRP A 63 7.62 7.33 -13.31
N LYS A 64 8.65 8.09 -13.75
CA LYS A 64 9.93 7.51 -14.14
C LYS A 64 11.04 7.92 -13.18
N ILE A 65 11.84 6.93 -12.79
CA ILE A 65 13.09 7.16 -12.04
C ILE A 65 14.24 6.85 -12.99
N LYS A 66 15.04 7.86 -13.33
CA LYS A 66 16.16 7.73 -14.29
C LYS A 66 15.73 7.03 -15.60
N GLY A 67 14.57 7.41 -16.13
CA GLY A 67 14.00 6.87 -17.37
C GLY A 67 13.32 5.51 -17.24
N LYS A 68 13.36 4.85 -16.07
CA LYS A 68 12.71 3.57 -15.84
C LYS A 68 11.29 3.77 -15.29
N PRO A 69 10.28 3.08 -15.83
CA PRO A 69 8.91 3.17 -15.35
C PRO A 69 8.82 2.65 -13.92
N THR A 70 8.14 3.39 -13.07
CA THR A 70 7.86 3.03 -11.68
C THR A 70 6.36 3.16 -11.45
N ILE A 71 5.74 2.08 -10.97
CA ILE A 71 4.33 2.05 -10.60
C ILE A 71 4.25 1.75 -9.11
N MET A 72 3.53 2.58 -8.37
CA MET A 72 3.40 2.43 -6.93
C MET A 72 1.96 2.57 -6.49
N THR A 73 1.53 1.63 -5.65
CA THR A 73 0.26 1.72 -4.95
C THR A 73 0.40 2.64 -3.74
N SER A 74 -0.55 3.55 -3.55
CA SER A 74 -0.57 4.41 -2.37
C SER A 74 -0.97 3.63 -1.11
N ARG A 75 -0.81 4.27 0.05
CA ARG A 75 -1.34 3.76 1.32
C ARG A 75 -2.83 3.44 1.20
N ASP A 76 -3.61 4.36 0.66
CA ASP A 76 -5.07 4.19 0.55
C ASP A 76 -5.43 3.10 -0.47
N GLY A 77 -4.64 2.95 -1.54
CA GLY A 77 -4.76 1.82 -2.46
C GLY A 77 -4.50 0.47 -1.79
N TYR A 78 -3.48 0.37 -0.95
CA TYR A 78 -3.22 -0.86 -0.17
C TYR A 78 -4.34 -1.14 0.83
N LEU A 79 -4.86 -0.13 1.53
CA LEU A 79 -5.99 -0.30 2.43
C LEU A 79 -7.24 -0.78 1.70
N LYS A 80 -7.53 -0.21 0.53
CA LYS A 80 -8.65 -0.63 -0.32
C LYS A 80 -8.52 -2.10 -0.78
N ILE A 81 -7.31 -2.56 -1.08
CA ILE A 81 -7.05 -3.98 -1.39
C ILE A 81 -7.29 -4.84 -0.14
N ALA A 82 -6.77 -4.42 1.01
CA ALA A 82 -6.91 -5.13 2.27
C ALA A 82 -8.37 -5.27 2.71
N ASP A 83 -9.16 -4.20 2.62
CA ASP A 83 -10.58 -4.15 3.02
C ASP A 83 -11.47 -5.14 2.24
N ARG A 84 -11.03 -5.59 1.06
CA ARG A 84 -11.75 -6.62 0.28
C ARG A 84 -11.51 -8.03 0.79
N HIS A 85 -10.50 -8.22 1.64
CA HIS A 85 -10.16 -9.54 2.16
C HIS A 85 -10.97 -9.82 3.43
N GLU A 86 -11.75 -10.90 3.43
CA GLU A 86 -12.66 -11.27 4.54
C GLU A 86 -11.94 -11.41 5.90
N GLU A 87 -10.66 -11.81 5.86
CA GLU A 87 -9.84 -11.98 7.07
C GLU A 87 -9.16 -10.68 7.57
N TYR A 88 -9.26 -9.58 6.82
CA TYR A 88 -8.71 -8.32 7.28
C TYR A 88 -9.49 -7.81 8.51
N ASN A 89 -8.76 -7.41 9.54
CA ASN A 89 -9.34 -6.95 10.82
C ASN A 89 -8.74 -5.64 11.30
N GLY A 90 -8.26 -4.83 10.36
CA GLY A 90 -7.79 -3.48 10.61
C GLY A 90 -6.28 -3.32 10.70
N LEU A 91 -5.87 -2.06 10.73
CA LEU A 91 -4.49 -1.61 10.78
C LEU A 91 -4.35 -0.53 11.85
N VAL A 92 -3.29 -0.63 12.63
CA VAL A 92 -2.84 0.42 13.56
C VAL A 92 -1.45 0.86 13.14
N SER A 93 -1.22 2.16 12.98
CA SER A 93 0.10 2.71 12.68
C SER A 93 0.32 4.03 13.39
N ASP A 94 1.55 4.29 13.82
CA ASP A 94 1.92 5.56 14.44
C ASP A 94 3.43 5.81 14.32
N VAL A 95 3.81 7.04 14.66
CA VAL A 95 5.18 7.53 14.69
C VAL A 95 5.71 7.44 16.13
N VAL A 96 6.87 6.83 16.29
CA VAL A 96 7.59 6.74 17.56
C VAL A 96 8.64 7.83 17.62
N ARG A 97 8.69 8.54 18.76
CA ARG A 97 9.64 9.61 19.01
C ARG A 97 10.55 9.28 20.20
N GLU A 98 11.65 10.00 20.32
CA GLU A 98 12.74 9.72 21.29
C GLU A 98 12.27 9.53 22.73
N ASN A 99 11.32 10.34 23.18
CA ASN A 99 10.86 10.35 24.57
C ASN A 99 9.54 9.59 24.78
N ASP A 100 9.07 8.88 23.75
CA ASP A 100 7.92 7.98 23.89
C ASP A 100 8.35 6.68 24.60
N LYS A 101 7.44 6.13 25.40
CA LYS A 101 7.59 4.77 25.89
C LYS A 101 7.01 3.81 24.87
N PHE A 102 7.87 3.03 24.26
CA PHE A 102 7.50 2.12 23.19
C PHE A 102 7.97 0.71 23.50
N ARG A 103 7.04 -0.25 23.48
CA ARG A 103 7.36 -1.66 23.68
C ARG A 103 6.47 -2.56 22.85
N ARG A 104 7.13 -3.42 22.04
CA ARG A 104 6.45 -4.46 21.30
C ARG A 104 6.10 -5.64 22.22
N LYS A 105 4.88 -6.16 22.05
CA LYS A 105 4.38 -7.43 22.61
C LYS A 105 3.95 -8.38 21.50
N ALA A 106 3.68 -9.63 21.81
CA ALA A 106 3.20 -10.60 20.84
C ALA A 106 1.85 -10.15 20.21
N GLN A 107 0.93 -9.67 21.05
CA GLN A 107 -0.43 -9.29 20.63
C GLN A 107 -0.53 -7.84 20.13
N GLY A 108 0.53 -7.03 20.25
CA GLY A 108 0.45 -5.62 19.88
C GLY A 108 1.60 -4.78 20.39
N ILE A 109 1.32 -3.53 20.63
CA ILE A 109 2.30 -2.52 21.07
C ILE A 109 1.73 -1.72 22.24
N ASP A 110 2.55 -1.51 23.26
CA ASP A 110 2.34 -0.46 24.23
C ASP A 110 3.06 0.80 23.74
N HIS A 111 2.34 1.87 23.51
CA HIS A 111 2.88 3.13 23.07
C HIS A 111 2.25 4.27 23.88
N GLU A 112 3.07 4.91 24.73
CA GLU A 112 2.68 6.09 25.50
C GLU A 112 3.48 7.29 24.99
N TYR A 113 2.79 8.38 24.68
CA TYR A 113 3.44 9.61 24.23
C TYR A 113 4.13 10.31 25.41
N GLY A 114 5.39 10.67 25.23
CA GLY A 114 6.11 11.50 26.17
C GLY A 114 5.60 12.95 26.19
N THR A 115 5.77 13.66 27.29
CA THR A 115 5.36 15.07 27.42
C THR A 115 6.08 15.99 26.44
N ASN A 116 7.37 15.75 26.22
CA ASN A 116 8.20 16.39 25.18
C ASN A 116 8.74 15.27 24.28
N ARG A 117 8.06 15.00 23.19
CA ARG A 117 8.28 13.77 22.42
C ARG A 117 9.65 13.69 21.71
N GLY A 118 10.32 14.82 21.46
CA GLY A 118 11.61 14.83 20.76
C GLY A 118 11.48 14.50 19.27
N ASP A 119 12.59 14.07 18.66
CA ASP A 119 12.68 13.76 17.24
C ASP A 119 12.05 12.40 16.89
N ILE A 120 11.73 12.19 15.61
CA ILE A 120 11.19 10.93 15.11
C ILE A 120 12.31 9.90 15.06
N ILE A 121 12.13 8.74 15.71
CA ILE A 121 13.04 7.61 15.64
C ILE A 121 12.56 6.52 14.68
N GLY A 122 11.27 6.49 14.35
CA GLY A 122 10.70 5.54 13.42
C GLY A 122 9.17 5.59 13.39
N ALA A 123 8.61 4.67 12.65
CA ALA A 123 7.16 4.44 12.59
C ALA A 123 6.88 2.93 12.61
N TYR A 124 5.71 2.57 13.07
CA TYR A 124 5.27 1.16 13.04
C TYR A 124 3.91 0.99 12.41
N ALA A 125 3.65 -0.23 11.97
CA ALA A 125 2.34 -0.69 11.58
C ALA A 125 2.06 -2.09 12.14
N LEU A 126 0.83 -2.30 12.56
CA LEU A 126 0.26 -3.58 12.94
C LEU A 126 -0.93 -3.88 12.03
N VAL A 127 -0.92 -5.01 11.36
CA VAL A 127 -2.06 -5.47 10.58
C VAL A 127 -2.66 -6.68 11.28
N TYR A 128 -3.92 -6.57 11.64
CA TYR A 128 -4.69 -7.62 12.29
C TYR A 128 -5.46 -8.44 11.25
N ARG A 129 -5.50 -9.75 11.49
CA ARG A 129 -6.30 -10.70 10.70
C ARG A 129 -7.13 -11.58 11.62
N LYS A 130 -8.35 -11.92 11.19
CA LYS A 130 -9.27 -12.76 11.96
C LYS A 130 -8.79 -14.22 12.07
N ASP A 131 -8.01 -14.68 11.09
CA ASP A 131 -7.46 -16.04 11.01
C ASP A 131 -6.10 -16.20 11.70
N ARG A 132 -5.60 -15.18 12.43
CA ARG A 132 -4.32 -15.20 13.11
C ARG A 132 -4.40 -14.65 14.53
N GLU A 133 -3.72 -15.33 15.43
CA GLU A 133 -3.62 -14.91 16.83
C GLU A 133 -2.78 -13.65 17.01
N TYR A 134 -1.71 -13.52 16.22
CA TYR A 134 -0.77 -12.39 16.33
C TYR A 134 -0.84 -11.49 15.10
N PRO A 135 -0.78 -10.16 15.28
CA PRO A 135 -0.73 -9.24 14.16
C PRO A 135 0.61 -9.33 13.41
N VAL A 136 0.55 -8.97 12.13
CA VAL A 136 1.76 -8.69 11.35
C VAL A 136 2.32 -7.34 11.78
N TYR A 137 3.58 -7.32 12.18
CA TYR A 137 4.28 -6.14 12.68
C TYR A 137 5.39 -5.70 11.73
N VAL A 138 5.45 -4.40 11.47
CA VAL A 138 6.55 -3.74 10.76
C VAL A 138 6.97 -2.51 11.55
N PHE A 139 8.28 -2.30 11.68
CA PHE A 139 8.87 -1.07 12.16
C PHE A 139 9.82 -0.52 11.10
N ALA A 140 9.71 0.77 10.80
CA ALA A 140 10.57 1.50 9.88
C ALA A 140 11.42 2.50 10.67
N PRO A 141 12.71 2.20 10.95
CA PRO A 141 13.62 3.14 11.60
C PRO A 141 13.82 4.37 10.71
N PHE A 142 13.70 5.57 11.29
CA PHE A 142 13.79 6.81 10.51
C PHE A 142 15.10 6.92 9.74
N GLN A 143 16.22 6.60 10.36
CA GLN A 143 17.54 6.73 9.75
C GLN A 143 17.77 5.81 8.54
N GLU A 144 17.15 4.63 8.51
CA GLU A 144 17.27 3.69 7.40
C GLU A 144 16.48 4.12 6.16
N TYR A 145 15.40 4.87 6.35
CA TYR A 145 14.50 5.31 5.28
C TYR A 145 14.66 6.78 4.92
N PHE A 146 15.41 7.55 5.71
CA PHE A 146 15.67 8.96 5.45
C PHE A 146 16.76 9.13 4.37
N ALA A 147 16.36 9.41 3.16
CA ALA A 147 17.26 9.56 2.02
C ALA A 147 18.03 10.91 1.97
N GLY A 148 17.81 11.79 2.95
CA GLY A 148 18.47 13.11 3.00
C GLY A 148 18.08 14.07 1.86
N THR A 149 17.18 13.66 0.98
CA THR A 149 16.71 14.48 -0.14
C THR A 149 15.31 15.01 0.15
N ARG A 150 15.11 16.32 -0.09
CA ARG A 150 13.78 16.93 -0.05
C ARG A 150 12.91 16.40 -1.20
N VAL A 151 12.37 15.21 -1.05
CA VAL A 151 11.41 14.65 -2.01
C VAL A 151 10.00 15.20 -1.74
N TRP A 152 9.81 15.81 -0.57
CA TRP A 152 8.53 16.37 -0.12
C TRP A 152 8.75 17.80 0.41
N SER A 153 8.86 18.74 -0.48
CA SER A 153 8.78 20.17 -0.18
C SER A 153 7.64 20.81 -0.96
#